data_a237ea48287259bfbd0f1c3fc11b8afd
#
_entry.id   a237ea48287259bfbd0f1c3fc11b8afd
#
_cell.length_a   1.000
_cell.length_b   1.000
_cell.length_c   1.000
_cell.angle_alpha   90.00
_cell.angle_beta   90.00
_cell.angle_gamma   90.00
#
_symmetry.space_group_name_H-M   'P 1'
#
loop_
_entity.id
_entity.type
_entity.pdbx_description
1 polymer ?
#
loop_
_entity_poly.entity_id
_entity_poly.type
_entity_poly.pdbx_seq_one_letter_code
_entity_poly.pdbx_strand_id
1 'polypeptide(L)'
;MKLITIHPGLWKKEVKKYGYESSQLARKRISDYLGWEYIYILTAPQVRENWKHGYEKMGFQSSEIINIYNYQSDIGHDKLSVLPEDIVSKYPNGQINLINGFVASIEENEEIMYFTSGLYLKKNKNNELEWYNKDGSVALRARKYNPSKEPTPLPILLEDYLYYKNDRWLTSEDLLIKVLISLTDTKDIIIRDQHEIVQPKLWRFVENTNRTYYECIHHNVLSSLVSNLRKKTNYLVASEMLTEVLCGQGYKAYFMPPMVIEKDERLIIERNNPRSYCYVGNMTENKRLGFVIETFSSLYNMKLDVEVTLYGGDEDSIREEFPNITPNIKIAGYVDEVPYWKHDGYISASKRELFANACVEAMSFGLICILSNVDIAHRYYAHKNKDIFLFDDIDELIDVIKYLFYSENVSTRETIDFVGKYGIENVVELFKVL
;
A
#
# COMPACT_ATOMS: atom_id res chain seq x y z
N MET A 1 12.05 -1.62 21.88
CA MET A 1 11.01 -0.72 21.36
C MET A 1 10.38 -1.38 20.16
N LYS A 2 9.08 -1.22 19.98
CA LYS A 2 8.35 -1.80 18.85
C LYS A 2 7.77 -0.69 17.98
N LEU A 3 7.75 -0.94 16.68
CA LEU A 3 7.01 -0.14 15.71
C LEU A 3 5.81 -0.94 15.23
N ILE A 4 4.63 -0.47 15.56
CA ILE A 4 3.37 -1.14 15.26
C ILE A 4 2.65 -0.38 14.16
N THR A 5 2.35 -1.06 13.05
CA THR A 5 1.52 -0.52 11.98
C THR A 5 0.15 -1.20 11.98
N ILE A 6 -0.92 -0.40 11.93
CA ILE A 6 -2.31 -0.87 11.89
C ILE A 6 -2.91 -0.56 10.52
N HIS A 7 -3.44 -1.58 9.84
CA HIS A 7 -4.05 -1.46 8.52
C HIS A 7 -5.15 -2.53 8.34
N PRO A 8 -6.22 -2.31 7.55
CA PRO A 8 -7.25 -3.33 7.31
C PRO A 8 -6.71 -4.61 6.70
N GLY A 9 -5.74 -4.52 5.81
CA GLY A 9 -5.15 -5.67 5.12
C GLY A 9 -5.18 -5.51 3.60
N LEU A 10 -4.71 -6.55 2.90
CA LEU A 10 -4.71 -6.59 1.44
C LEU A 10 -6.14 -6.72 0.90
N TRP A 11 -6.52 -5.82 0.01
CA TRP A 11 -7.86 -5.79 -0.60
C TRP A 11 -8.05 -6.81 -1.72
N LYS A 12 -6.97 -7.29 -2.37
CA LYS A 12 -7.03 -8.22 -3.50
C LYS A 12 -6.28 -9.52 -3.22
N LYS A 13 -6.74 -10.62 -3.86
CA LYS A 13 -6.07 -11.93 -3.83
C LYS A 13 -4.68 -11.90 -4.46
N GLU A 14 -4.46 -11.02 -5.43
CA GLU A 14 -3.18 -10.85 -6.11
C GLU A 14 -2.29 -9.88 -5.34
N VAL A 15 -1.05 -10.29 -5.11
CA VAL A 15 -0.04 -9.48 -4.43
C VAL A 15 0.48 -8.42 -5.39
N LYS A 16 -0.19 -7.27 -5.41
CA LYS A 16 0.32 -6.06 -6.10
C LYS A 16 0.69 -5.05 -5.03
N LYS A 17 1.90 -4.51 -5.11
CA LYS A 17 2.35 -3.43 -4.21
C LYS A 17 1.63 -2.14 -4.59
N TYR A 18 0.84 -1.60 -3.67
CA TYR A 18 0.25 -0.27 -3.77
C TYR A 18 1.03 0.73 -2.92
N GLY A 19 0.69 2.01 -2.98
CA GLY A 19 1.42 3.05 -2.27
C GLY A 19 1.49 2.87 -0.74
N TYR A 20 0.44 2.32 -0.11
CA TYR A 20 0.46 2.07 1.34
C TYR A 20 1.23 0.81 1.74
N GLU A 21 1.29 -0.25 0.92
CA GLU A 21 2.19 -1.38 1.16
C GLU A 21 3.65 -0.94 1.07
N SER A 22 3.97 -0.03 0.16
CA SER A 22 5.31 0.59 0.09
C SER A 22 5.65 1.34 1.37
N SER A 23 4.71 2.09 1.94
CA SER A 23 4.89 2.77 3.22
C SER A 23 5.13 1.81 4.39
N GLN A 24 4.44 0.68 4.40
CA GLN A 24 4.58 -0.34 5.44
C GLN A 24 5.94 -1.03 5.36
N LEU A 25 6.39 -1.36 4.14
CA LEU A 25 7.72 -1.91 3.91
C LEU A 25 8.83 -0.92 4.25
N ALA A 26 8.64 0.37 3.95
CA ALA A 26 9.57 1.42 4.35
C ALA A 26 9.72 1.48 5.89
N ARG A 27 8.60 1.43 6.62
CA ARG A 27 8.61 1.40 8.09
C ARG A 27 9.27 0.15 8.66
N LYS A 28 9.03 -1.02 8.03
CA LYS A 28 9.74 -2.23 8.39
C LYS A 28 11.25 -2.07 8.23
N ARG A 29 11.72 -1.56 7.08
CA ARG A 29 13.16 -1.30 6.84
C ARG A 29 13.74 -0.33 7.86
N ILE A 30 13.02 0.72 8.24
CA ILE A 30 13.41 1.67 9.28
C ILE A 30 13.52 0.94 10.63
N SER A 31 12.55 0.10 10.96
CA SER A 31 12.54 -0.70 12.20
C SER A 31 13.74 -1.64 12.25
N ASP A 32 14.01 -2.36 11.16
CA ASP A 32 15.17 -3.26 11.05
C ASP A 32 16.49 -2.49 11.20
N TYR A 33 16.63 -1.32 10.57
CA TYR A 33 17.81 -0.47 10.67
C TYR A 33 18.07 0.03 12.11
N LEU A 34 16.99 0.33 12.84
CA LEU A 34 17.03 0.78 14.23
C LEU A 34 17.15 -0.37 15.24
N GLY A 35 17.08 -1.62 14.79
CA GLY A 35 17.03 -2.79 15.68
C GLY A 35 15.76 -2.86 16.52
N TRP A 36 14.65 -2.33 16.01
CA TRP A 36 13.34 -2.39 16.67
C TRP A 36 12.55 -3.61 16.19
N GLU A 37 11.65 -4.11 17.03
CA GLU A 37 10.66 -5.12 16.61
C GLU A 37 9.56 -4.46 15.77
N TYR A 38 9.25 -5.04 14.60
CA TYR A 38 8.15 -4.58 13.76
C TYR A 38 6.92 -5.47 13.93
N ILE A 39 5.73 -4.86 14.07
CA ILE A 39 4.45 -5.58 14.14
C ILE A 39 3.47 -4.94 13.17
N TYR A 40 2.90 -5.77 12.29
CA TYR A 40 1.88 -5.40 11.32
C TYR A 40 0.53 -5.96 11.74
N ILE A 41 -0.37 -5.10 12.23
CA ILE A 41 -1.70 -5.49 12.72
C ILE A 41 -2.74 -5.29 11.62
N LEU A 42 -3.45 -6.38 11.28
CA LEU A 42 -4.53 -6.39 10.32
C LEU A 42 -5.87 -6.33 11.03
N THR A 43 -6.72 -5.38 10.64
CA THR A 43 -8.03 -5.13 11.25
C THR A 43 -9.22 -5.64 10.44
N ALA A 44 -8.99 -6.18 9.22
CA ALA A 44 -10.01 -6.87 8.45
C ALA A 44 -9.95 -8.41 8.63
N PRO A 45 -11.07 -9.12 8.70
CA PRO A 45 -11.07 -10.58 8.72
C PRO A 45 -10.37 -11.16 7.50
N GLN A 46 -9.43 -12.06 7.72
CA GLN A 46 -8.71 -12.74 6.64
C GLN A 46 -9.36 -14.10 6.36
N VAL A 47 -10.51 -14.06 5.69
CA VAL A 47 -11.31 -15.25 5.34
C VAL A 47 -10.78 -15.85 4.03
N ARG A 48 -9.58 -16.44 4.09
CA ARG A 48 -8.88 -17.04 2.94
C ARG A 48 -7.82 -18.03 3.39
N GLU A 49 -7.52 -18.94 2.47
CA GLU A 49 -6.45 -19.92 2.64
C GLU A 49 -5.09 -19.25 2.76
N ASN A 50 -4.24 -19.80 3.63
CA ASN A 50 -2.87 -19.32 3.83
C ASN A 50 -2.76 -17.77 3.81
N TRP A 51 -3.58 -17.13 4.61
CA TRP A 51 -3.79 -15.68 4.58
C TRP A 51 -2.53 -14.83 4.78
N LYS A 52 -1.47 -15.37 5.39
CA LYS A 52 -0.18 -14.68 5.56
C LYS A 52 0.68 -14.65 4.31
N HIS A 53 0.49 -15.60 3.40
CA HIS A 53 1.36 -15.80 2.24
C HIS A 53 1.56 -14.54 1.37
N GLY A 54 0.51 -13.76 1.16
CA GLY A 54 0.59 -12.51 0.41
C GLY A 54 1.52 -11.48 1.05
N TYR A 55 1.53 -11.39 2.37
CA TYR A 55 2.39 -10.49 3.13
C TYR A 55 3.84 -10.99 3.17
N GLU A 56 4.03 -12.31 3.31
CA GLU A 56 5.36 -12.94 3.28
C GLU A 56 6.05 -12.72 1.93
N LYS A 57 5.31 -12.82 0.82
CA LYS A 57 5.82 -12.46 -0.51
C LYS A 57 6.23 -10.99 -0.64
N MET A 58 5.63 -10.09 0.12
CA MET A 58 6.03 -8.68 0.15
C MET A 58 7.27 -8.42 1.03
N GLY A 59 7.77 -9.41 1.78
CA GLY A 59 8.96 -9.31 2.60
C GLY A 59 8.70 -9.18 4.10
N PHE A 60 7.46 -9.38 4.58
CA PHE A 60 7.17 -9.48 6.02
C PHE A 60 7.45 -10.90 6.53
N GLN A 61 7.93 -11.01 7.77
CA GLN A 61 8.02 -12.30 8.44
C GLN A 61 6.66 -12.72 8.98
N SER A 62 6.35 -14.03 8.98
CA SER A 62 5.07 -14.55 9.51
C SER A 62 4.80 -14.14 10.96
N SER A 63 5.86 -14.01 11.78
CA SER A 63 5.77 -13.57 13.18
C SER A 63 5.43 -12.08 13.35
N GLU A 64 5.70 -11.26 12.34
CA GLU A 64 5.40 -9.83 12.36
C GLU A 64 3.93 -9.52 12.06
N ILE A 65 3.18 -10.48 11.51
CA ILE A 65 1.83 -10.25 10.98
C ILE A 65 0.80 -10.77 11.98
N ILE A 66 0.01 -9.87 12.54
CA ILE A 66 -1.05 -10.16 13.50
C ILE A 66 -2.41 -9.78 12.91
N ASN A 67 -3.34 -10.73 12.83
CA ASN A 67 -4.74 -10.42 12.53
C ASN A 67 -5.54 -10.42 13.82
N ILE A 68 -6.29 -9.34 14.09
CA ILE A 68 -6.96 -9.15 15.39
C ILE A 68 -8.02 -10.21 15.68
N TYR A 69 -8.61 -10.84 14.67
CA TYR A 69 -9.61 -11.90 14.83
C TYR A 69 -8.94 -13.25 15.07
N ASN A 70 -7.96 -13.59 14.23
CA ASN A 70 -7.19 -14.83 14.37
C ASN A 70 -6.42 -14.88 15.70
N TYR A 71 -6.05 -13.70 16.23
CA TYR A 71 -5.43 -13.56 17.56
C TYR A 71 -6.36 -13.99 18.72
N GLN A 72 -7.67 -14.08 18.49
CA GLN A 72 -8.60 -14.57 19.51
C GLN A 72 -8.58 -16.10 19.65
N SER A 73 -8.05 -16.83 18.66
CA SER A 73 -7.86 -18.28 18.63
C SER A 73 -6.42 -18.63 18.98
N ASP A 74 -6.20 -19.69 19.76
CA ASP A 74 -4.86 -20.14 20.15
C ASP A 74 -4.09 -20.84 19.00
N ILE A 75 -4.78 -21.14 17.89
CA ILE A 75 -4.20 -21.75 16.67
C ILE A 75 -4.35 -20.88 15.42
N GLY A 76 -5.01 -19.73 15.52
CA GLY A 76 -5.33 -18.90 14.34
C GLY A 76 -4.12 -18.33 13.59
N HIS A 77 -2.94 -18.36 14.21
CA HIS A 77 -1.67 -17.91 13.63
C HIS A 77 -0.66 -19.05 13.39
N ASP A 78 -1.03 -20.30 13.68
CA ASP A 78 -0.17 -21.45 13.47
C ASP A 78 0.11 -21.68 11.96
N LYS A 79 1.14 -22.47 11.67
CA LYS A 79 1.43 -22.93 10.30
C LYS A 79 0.46 -24.04 9.90
N LEU A 80 0.26 -24.20 8.58
CA LEU A 80 -0.44 -25.34 8.01
C LEU A 80 0.29 -26.63 8.37
N SER A 81 -0.42 -27.59 8.97
CA SER A 81 0.15 -28.88 9.36
C SER A 81 -0.84 -30.04 9.37
N VAL A 82 -2.10 -29.80 9.03
CA VAL A 82 -3.14 -30.84 8.96
C VAL A 82 -2.94 -31.64 7.68
N LEU A 83 -2.80 -32.97 7.81
CA LEU A 83 -2.66 -33.88 6.67
C LEU A 83 -4.04 -34.31 6.14
N PRO A 84 -4.18 -34.59 4.83
CA PRO A 84 -5.45 -35.04 4.25
C PRO A 84 -6.01 -36.28 4.91
N GLU A 85 -5.17 -37.27 5.24
CA GLU A 85 -5.55 -38.51 5.91
C GLU A 85 -6.17 -38.30 7.28
N ASP A 86 -5.83 -37.22 8.00
CA ASP A 86 -6.36 -36.89 9.32
C ASP A 86 -7.80 -36.36 9.28
N ILE A 87 -8.25 -35.92 8.08
CA ILE A 87 -9.46 -35.12 7.96
C ILE A 87 -10.52 -35.72 7.02
N VAL A 88 -10.14 -36.55 6.01
CA VAL A 88 -11.03 -37.10 5.00
C VAL A 88 -12.21 -37.90 5.65
N SER A 89 -11.94 -38.63 6.75
CA SER A 89 -12.99 -39.39 7.44
C SER A 89 -14.04 -38.49 8.12
N LYS A 90 -13.69 -37.27 8.47
CA LYS A 90 -14.58 -36.28 9.13
C LYS A 90 -15.45 -35.53 8.13
N TYR A 91 -14.96 -35.38 6.89
CA TYR A 91 -15.62 -34.63 5.83
C TYR A 91 -15.66 -35.44 4.53
N PRO A 92 -16.45 -36.50 4.48
CA PRO A 92 -16.44 -37.48 3.38
C PRO A 92 -16.92 -36.94 2.04
N ASN A 93 -17.70 -35.84 2.05
CA ASN A 93 -18.22 -35.18 0.84
C ASN A 93 -17.55 -33.81 0.61
N GLY A 94 -16.53 -33.46 1.39
CA GLY A 94 -15.88 -32.17 1.35
C GLY A 94 -14.91 -32.04 0.16
N GLN A 95 -14.96 -30.92 -0.52
CA GLN A 95 -13.92 -30.52 -1.48
C GLN A 95 -12.74 -30.00 -0.70
N ILE A 96 -11.61 -30.72 -0.74
CA ILE A 96 -10.40 -30.40 0.00
C ILE A 96 -9.45 -29.60 -0.88
N ASN A 97 -9.03 -28.43 -0.42
CA ASN A 97 -7.97 -27.62 -1.03
C ASN A 97 -6.66 -27.78 -0.25
N LEU A 98 -5.59 -28.10 -0.97
CA LEU A 98 -4.26 -28.31 -0.40
C LEU A 98 -3.30 -27.19 -0.77
N ILE A 99 -2.43 -26.83 0.18
CA ILE A 99 -1.28 -25.95 -0.03
C ILE A 99 -0.04 -26.68 0.52
N ASN A 100 0.93 -26.91 -0.35
CA ASN A 100 2.17 -27.64 0.00
C ASN A 100 1.92 -29.01 0.66
N GLY A 101 0.85 -29.71 0.26
CA GLY A 101 0.50 -31.04 0.78
C GLY A 101 -0.32 -31.02 2.08
N PHE A 102 -0.58 -29.86 2.68
CA PHE A 102 -1.41 -29.72 3.88
C PHE A 102 -2.80 -29.18 3.52
N VAL A 103 -3.79 -29.57 4.33
CA VAL A 103 -5.18 -29.09 4.20
C VAL A 103 -5.24 -27.60 4.54
N ALA A 104 -5.62 -26.79 3.58
CA ALA A 104 -5.79 -25.35 3.74
C ALA A 104 -7.24 -24.95 3.96
N SER A 105 -8.17 -25.56 3.20
CA SER A 105 -9.61 -25.43 3.43
C SER A 105 -10.39 -26.66 2.98
N ILE A 106 -11.61 -26.79 3.50
CA ILE A 106 -12.61 -27.78 3.08
C ILE A 106 -13.92 -27.04 2.82
N GLU A 107 -14.53 -27.30 1.67
CA GLU A 107 -15.87 -26.81 1.35
C GLU A 107 -16.83 -27.99 1.37
N GLU A 108 -17.85 -27.93 2.25
CA GLU A 108 -18.89 -28.97 2.39
C GLU A 108 -20.20 -28.31 2.84
N ASN A 109 -21.33 -28.65 2.20
CA ASN A 109 -22.68 -28.18 2.57
C ASN A 109 -22.82 -26.65 2.66
N GLU A 110 -22.26 -25.92 1.72
CA GLU A 110 -22.24 -24.43 1.70
C GLU A 110 -21.48 -23.79 2.87
N GLU A 111 -20.62 -24.55 3.53
CA GLU A 111 -19.73 -24.07 4.58
C GLU A 111 -18.28 -24.19 4.12
N ILE A 112 -17.44 -23.24 4.54
CA ILE A 112 -15.99 -23.28 4.27
C ILE A 112 -15.27 -23.31 5.60
N MET A 113 -14.45 -24.33 5.78
CA MET A 113 -13.62 -24.54 6.96
C MET A 113 -12.16 -24.30 6.59
N TYR A 114 -11.48 -23.41 7.33
CA TYR A 114 -10.08 -23.06 7.12
C TYR A 114 -9.21 -23.64 8.22
N PHE A 115 -8.03 -24.16 7.84
CA PHE A 115 -7.12 -24.88 8.70
C PHE A 115 -5.77 -24.16 8.87
N THR A 116 -5.16 -24.39 10.02
CA THR A 116 -3.75 -24.10 10.35
C THR A 116 -3.15 -25.40 10.93
N SER A 117 -2.87 -25.48 12.23
CA SER A 117 -2.58 -26.74 12.94
C SER A 117 -3.84 -27.52 13.32
N GLY A 118 -5.01 -26.97 13.02
CA GLY A 118 -6.35 -27.52 13.21
C GLY A 118 -7.38 -26.63 12.53
N LEU A 119 -8.67 -26.95 12.72
CA LEU A 119 -9.76 -26.07 12.26
C LEU A 119 -9.74 -24.79 13.10
N TYR A 120 -9.39 -23.65 12.47
CA TYR A 120 -9.35 -22.37 13.18
C TYR A 120 -10.48 -21.40 12.81
N LEU A 121 -11.06 -21.53 11.61
CA LEU A 121 -12.11 -20.63 11.15
C LEU A 121 -13.13 -21.40 10.30
N LYS A 122 -14.41 -21.18 10.58
CA LYS A 122 -15.55 -21.66 9.79
C LYS A 122 -16.36 -20.49 9.29
N LYS A 123 -16.73 -20.52 8.01
CA LYS A 123 -17.66 -19.59 7.37
C LYS A 123 -18.89 -20.37 6.92
N ASN A 124 -20.08 -20.00 7.42
CA ASN A 124 -21.32 -20.63 7.01
C ASN A 124 -21.96 -19.94 5.78
N LYS A 125 -23.03 -20.52 5.26
CA LYS A 125 -23.79 -20.00 4.11
C LYS A 125 -24.36 -18.59 4.29
N ASN A 126 -24.55 -18.13 5.52
CA ASN A 126 -25.02 -16.78 5.83
C ASN A 126 -23.86 -15.78 5.96
N ASN A 127 -22.62 -16.18 5.62
CA ASN A 127 -21.39 -15.44 5.83
C ASN A 127 -21.09 -15.13 7.31
N GLU A 128 -21.66 -15.89 8.25
CA GLU A 128 -21.25 -15.82 9.65
C GLU A 128 -19.93 -16.55 9.84
N LEU A 129 -19.10 -16.07 10.76
CA LEU A 129 -17.74 -16.56 11.00
C LEU A 129 -17.61 -17.06 12.44
N GLU A 130 -16.97 -18.22 12.61
CA GLU A 130 -16.62 -18.77 13.93
C GLU A 130 -15.13 -19.12 13.95
N TRP A 131 -14.41 -18.54 14.92
CA TRP A 131 -13.01 -18.90 15.21
C TRP A 131 -12.97 -19.95 16.32
N TYR A 132 -12.13 -20.94 16.17
CA TYR A 132 -12.02 -22.07 17.08
C TYR A 132 -10.64 -22.13 17.73
N ASN A 133 -10.59 -22.61 18.97
CA ASN A 133 -9.40 -23.01 19.67
C ASN A 133 -9.02 -24.45 19.33
N LYS A 134 -7.81 -24.87 19.71
CA LYS A 134 -7.28 -26.22 19.50
C LYS A 134 -8.17 -27.31 20.13
N ASP A 135 -8.80 -27.01 21.24
CA ASP A 135 -9.74 -27.93 21.93
C ASP A 135 -11.13 -28.00 21.26
N GLY A 136 -11.35 -27.27 20.17
CA GLY A 136 -12.62 -27.19 19.46
C GLY A 136 -13.62 -26.19 20.07
N SER A 137 -13.29 -25.52 21.15
CA SER A 137 -14.15 -24.46 21.71
C SER A 137 -14.16 -23.22 20.81
N VAL A 138 -15.29 -22.50 20.82
CA VAL A 138 -15.44 -21.28 20.02
C VAL A 138 -14.73 -20.11 20.72
N ALA A 139 -13.69 -19.58 20.06
CA ALA A 139 -12.93 -18.44 20.54
C ALA A 139 -13.60 -17.10 20.27
N LEU A 140 -14.26 -16.98 19.11
CA LEU A 140 -14.95 -15.76 18.66
C LEU A 140 -16.03 -16.13 17.65
N ARG A 141 -17.16 -15.46 17.70
CA ARG A 141 -18.20 -15.50 16.66
C ARG A 141 -18.39 -14.13 16.04
N ALA A 142 -18.64 -14.08 14.74
CA ALA A 142 -19.04 -12.87 14.05
C ALA A 142 -20.28 -13.12 13.22
N ARG A 143 -21.21 -12.19 13.24
CA ARG A 143 -22.38 -12.17 12.37
C ARG A 143 -22.45 -10.88 11.58
N LYS A 144 -23.04 -10.95 10.40
CA LYS A 144 -23.29 -9.74 9.61
C LYS A 144 -24.24 -8.82 10.37
N TYR A 145 -23.87 -7.53 10.43
CA TYR A 145 -24.72 -6.51 11.03
C TYR A 145 -25.93 -6.24 10.14
N ASN A 146 -27.10 -6.08 10.75
CA ASN A 146 -28.32 -5.71 10.05
C ASN A 146 -28.87 -4.38 10.59
N PRO A 147 -28.65 -3.25 9.89
CA PRO A 147 -29.08 -1.93 10.36
C PRO A 147 -30.59 -1.78 10.52
N SER A 148 -31.40 -2.61 9.82
CA SER A 148 -32.87 -2.56 9.95
C SER A 148 -33.40 -3.20 11.23
N LYS A 149 -32.60 -4.02 11.92
CA LYS A 149 -32.97 -4.76 13.12
C LYS A 149 -32.31 -4.25 14.39
N GLU A 150 -31.23 -3.49 14.26
CA GLU A 150 -30.38 -3.07 15.38
C GLU A 150 -30.10 -1.58 15.32
N PRO A 151 -30.74 -0.76 16.15
CA PRO A 151 -30.36 0.65 16.28
C PRO A 151 -28.94 0.73 16.82
N THR A 152 -28.04 1.30 16.05
CA THR A 152 -26.65 1.43 16.46
C THR A 152 -26.37 2.69 17.23
N PRO A 153 -25.69 2.57 18.36
CA PRO A 153 -24.80 3.60 18.84
C PRO A 153 -23.34 3.38 18.43
N LEU A 154 -23.03 2.37 17.61
CA LEU A 154 -21.65 1.97 17.34
C LEU A 154 -21.27 2.35 15.90
N PRO A 155 -20.16 3.10 15.70
CA PRO A 155 -19.59 3.27 14.38
C PRO A 155 -19.12 1.90 13.90
N ILE A 156 -19.90 1.28 13.03
CA ILE A 156 -19.51 0.04 12.36
C ILE A 156 -18.65 0.46 11.18
N LEU A 157 -17.39 0.17 11.31
CA LEU A 157 -16.38 0.58 10.37
C LEU A 157 -16.09 -0.58 9.42
N LEU A 158 -16.19 -0.33 8.13
CA LEU A 158 -15.72 -1.13 6.97
C LEU A 158 -16.32 -2.53 6.81
N GLU A 159 -16.77 -3.17 7.85
CA GLU A 159 -17.31 -4.50 7.82
C GLU A 159 -18.58 -4.53 8.65
N ASP A 160 -19.66 -4.86 8.03
CA ASP A 160 -20.98 -5.03 8.64
C ASP A 160 -21.02 -6.22 9.63
N TYR A 161 -20.01 -6.38 10.49
CA TYR A 161 -19.93 -7.49 11.44
C TYR A 161 -19.94 -7.03 12.89
N LEU A 162 -20.71 -7.73 13.71
CA LEU A 162 -20.64 -7.71 15.17
C LEU A 162 -19.96 -8.99 15.66
N TYR A 163 -19.12 -8.87 16.67
CA TYR A 163 -18.33 -9.94 17.24
C TYR A 163 -18.85 -10.32 18.63
N TYR A 164 -18.94 -11.61 18.91
CA TYR A 164 -19.40 -12.13 20.19
C TYR A 164 -18.31 -12.95 20.87
N LYS A 165 -17.91 -12.54 22.07
CA LYS A 165 -16.94 -13.25 22.92
C LYS A 165 -17.23 -13.02 24.38
N ASN A 166 -17.17 -14.10 25.20
CA ASN A 166 -17.41 -14.03 26.65
C ASN A 166 -18.72 -13.31 27.01
N ASP A 167 -19.80 -13.73 26.37
CA ASP A 167 -21.16 -13.21 26.58
C ASP A 167 -21.32 -11.70 26.30
N ARG A 168 -20.46 -11.15 25.50
CA ARG A 168 -20.50 -9.73 25.10
C ARG A 168 -20.36 -9.53 23.60
N TRP A 169 -21.13 -8.59 23.09
CA TRP A 169 -20.93 -8.06 21.74
C TRP A 169 -19.78 -7.05 21.74
N LEU A 170 -18.89 -7.17 20.79
CA LEU A 170 -17.69 -6.37 20.61
C LEU A 170 -17.66 -5.77 19.22
N THR A 171 -16.94 -4.67 19.06
CA THR A 171 -16.56 -4.12 17.74
C THR A 171 -15.14 -4.56 17.38
N SER A 172 -14.76 -4.39 16.11
CA SER A 172 -13.38 -4.56 15.68
C SER A 172 -12.40 -3.68 16.47
N GLU A 173 -12.83 -2.49 16.86
CA GLU A 173 -12.06 -1.56 17.68
C GLU A 173 -11.79 -2.12 19.10
N ASP A 174 -12.79 -2.80 19.71
CA ASP A 174 -12.60 -3.46 21.01
C ASP A 174 -11.58 -4.60 20.92
N LEU A 175 -11.61 -5.37 19.82
CA LEU A 175 -10.64 -6.44 19.59
C LEU A 175 -9.24 -5.87 19.34
N LEU A 176 -9.12 -4.81 18.55
CA LEU A 176 -7.85 -4.13 18.30
C LEU A 176 -7.23 -3.62 19.60
N ILE A 177 -8.01 -2.95 20.45
CA ILE A 177 -7.51 -2.44 21.73
C ILE A 177 -6.99 -3.57 22.63
N LYS A 178 -7.69 -4.72 22.67
CA LYS A 178 -7.20 -5.89 23.42
C LYS A 178 -5.85 -6.40 22.89
N VAL A 179 -5.69 -6.46 21.58
CA VAL A 179 -4.42 -6.87 20.94
C VAL A 179 -3.32 -5.86 21.28
N LEU A 180 -3.61 -4.56 21.19
CA LEU A 180 -2.63 -3.52 21.55
C LEU A 180 -2.21 -3.59 23.02
N ILE A 181 -3.15 -3.80 23.95
CA ILE A 181 -2.83 -3.96 25.38
C ILE A 181 -1.86 -5.13 25.59
N SER A 182 -2.05 -6.25 24.88
CA SER A 182 -1.21 -7.44 25.05
C SER A 182 0.16 -7.35 24.39
N LEU A 183 0.29 -6.57 23.31
CA LEU A 183 1.50 -6.53 22.49
C LEU A 183 2.38 -5.31 22.70
N THR A 184 1.85 -4.22 23.29
CA THR A 184 2.53 -2.92 23.29
C THR A 184 2.71 -2.32 24.67
N ASP A 185 3.79 -1.58 24.79
CA ASP A 185 4.17 -0.73 25.92
C ASP A 185 3.97 0.76 25.62
N THR A 186 4.13 1.63 26.65
CA THR A 186 4.06 3.10 26.46
C THR A 186 5.21 3.67 25.65
N LYS A 187 6.35 2.96 25.57
CA LYS A 187 7.52 3.34 24.75
C LYS A 187 7.40 2.99 23.27
N ASP A 188 6.38 2.19 22.91
CA ASP A 188 6.21 1.72 21.54
C ASP A 188 5.48 2.75 20.69
N ILE A 189 5.80 2.79 19.40
CA ILE A 189 5.18 3.69 18.43
C ILE A 189 4.09 2.95 17.67
N ILE A 190 2.88 3.51 17.70
CA ILE A 190 1.71 2.97 17.00
C ILE A 190 1.38 3.90 15.82
N ILE A 191 1.37 3.35 14.62
CA ILE A 191 1.01 4.06 13.39
C ILE A 191 -0.20 3.40 12.76
N ARG A 192 -1.23 4.17 12.48
CA ARG A 192 -2.43 3.73 11.78
C ARG A 192 -2.48 4.31 10.37
N ASP A 193 -2.66 3.43 9.38
CA ASP A 193 -2.60 3.81 7.95
C ASP A 193 -3.91 4.36 7.37
N GLN A 194 -5.00 4.39 8.11
CA GLN A 194 -6.30 4.88 7.62
C GLN A 194 -6.90 5.91 8.55
N HIS A 195 -6.64 7.18 8.28
CA HIS A 195 -7.20 8.29 9.05
C HIS A 195 -8.69 8.54 8.77
N GLU A 196 -9.21 8.10 7.59
CA GLU A 196 -10.62 8.30 7.22
C GLU A 196 -11.58 7.50 8.11
N ILE A 197 -11.09 6.45 8.74
CA ILE A 197 -11.90 5.60 9.59
C ILE A 197 -11.90 6.15 11.01
N VAL A 198 -13.03 6.67 11.45
CA VAL A 198 -13.20 7.20 12.81
C VAL A 198 -13.19 6.06 13.83
N GLN A 199 -12.22 6.05 14.76
CA GLN A 199 -12.10 5.05 15.84
C GLN A 199 -12.03 5.72 17.22
N PRO A 200 -13.17 6.13 17.79
CA PRO A 200 -13.21 6.93 19.01
C PRO A 200 -12.73 6.18 20.25
N LYS A 201 -12.88 4.85 20.30
CA LYS A 201 -12.37 4.04 21.42
C LYS A 201 -10.85 3.94 21.40
N LEU A 202 -10.27 3.74 20.19
CA LEU A 202 -8.82 3.71 20.00
C LEU A 202 -8.19 5.05 20.40
N TRP A 203 -8.77 6.17 19.97
CA TRP A 203 -8.30 7.49 20.38
C TRP A 203 -8.31 7.68 21.90
N ARG A 204 -9.41 7.32 22.57
CA ARG A 204 -9.48 7.37 24.05
C ARG A 204 -8.44 6.45 24.70
N PHE A 205 -8.24 5.26 24.14
CA PHE A 205 -7.25 4.33 24.65
C PHE A 205 -5.83 4.92 24.59
N VAL A 206 -5.40 5.46 23.43
CA VAL A 206 -4.06 6.04 23.30
C VAL A 206 -3.87 7.30 24.14
N GLU A 207 -4.89 8.17 24.21
CA GLU A 207 -4.88 9.36 25.08
C GLU A 207 -4.77 8.99 26.57
N ASN A 208 -5.56 8.03 27.04
CA ASN A 208 -5.59 7.61 28.44
C ASN A 208 -4.35 6.82 28.88
N THR A 209 -3.65 6.19 27.94
CA THR A 209 -2.47 5.36 28.23
C THR A 209 -1.15 6.05 27.87
N ASN A 210 -1.19 7.29 27.41
CA ASN A 210 0.00 8.09 27.06
C ASN A 210 0.90 7.40 26.03
N ARG A 211 0.30 6.67 25.07
CA ARG A 211 1.05 5.97 24.01
C ARG A 211 1.39 6.92 22.86
N THR A 212 2.55 6.74 22.28
CA THR A 212 2.93 7.44 21.06
C THR A 212 2.10 6.91 19.89
N TYR A 213 1.26 7.77 19.29
CA TYR A 213 0.30 7.38 18.24
C TYR A 213 0.26 8.38 17.11
N TYR A 214 0.27 7.86 15.89
CA TYR A 214 0.18 8.63 14.66
C TYR A 214 -0.87 8.04 13.72
N GLU A 215 -1.50 8.90 12.94
CA GLU A 215 -2.36 8.52 11.80
C GLU A 215 -1.70 8.97 10.48
N CYS A 216 -1.65 8.06 9.50
CA CYS A 216 -1.09 8.37 8.19
C CYS A 216 -2.14 8.99 7.27
N ILE A 217 -1.74 10.05 6.58
CA ILE A 217 -2.53 10.69 5.53
C ILE A 217 -1.95 10.26 4.18
N HIS A 218 -2.74 9.46 3.43
CA HIS A 218 -2.35 8.93 2.12
C HIS A 218 -3.05 9.61 0.94
N HIS A 219 -3.99 10.55 1.20
CA HIS A 219 -4.75 11.23 0.16
C HIS A 219 -4.50 12.74 0.16
N ASN A 220 -4.58 13.35 -1.03
CA ASN A 220 -4.35 14.77 -1.22
C ASN A 220 -5.63 15.62 -1.32
N VAL A 221 -6.81 15.06 -1.02
CA VAL A 221 -8.09 15.77 -1.12
C VAL A 221 -8.31 16.59 0.15
N LEU A 222 -7.78 17.81 0.18
CA LEU A 222 -7.83 18.73 1.32
C LEU A 222 -9.25 18.97 1.86
N SER A 223 -10.26 19.08 0.99
CA SER A 223 -11.64 19.40 1.41
C SER A 223 -12.32 18.27 2.19
N SER A 224 -12.02 17.01 1.88
CA SER A 224 -12.54 15.85 2.62
C SER A 224 -11.69 15.49 3.84
N LEU A 225 -10.39 15.84 3.83
CA LEU A 225 -9.45 15.59 4.90
C LEU A 225 -9.78 16.40 6.16
N VAL A 226 -9.96 17.71 6.00
CA VAL A 226 -10.06 18.66 7.15
C VAL A 226 -11.27 18.39 8.03
N SER A 227 -12.38 17.87 7.48
CA SER A 227 -13.59 17.58 8.25
C SER A 227 -13.42 16.48 9.31
N ASN A 228 -12.46 15.57 9.11
CA ASN A 228 -12.25 14.40 9.98
C ASN A 228 -10.98 14.47 10.84
N LEU A 229 -10.12 15.48 10.63
CA LEU A 229 -8.88 15.63 11.38
C LEU A 229 -9.11 16.19 12.78
N ARG A 230 -8.35 15.70 13.76
CA ARG A 230 -8.38 16.13 15.16
C ARG A 230 -7.12 16.92 15.51
N LYS A 231 -7.27 18.08 16.14
CA LYS A 231 -6.11 18.93 16.56
C LYS A 231 -5.17 18.26 17.58
N LYS A 232 -5.66 17.25 18.31
CA LYS A 232 -4.87 16.52 19.32
C LYS A 232 -4.12 15.32 18.77
N THR A 233 -4.47 14.84 17.57
CA THR A 233 -3.84 13.68 16.95
C THR A 233 -2.57 14.10 16.20
N ASN A 234 -1.53 13.27 16.26
CA ASN A 234 -0.33 13.44 15.44
C ASN A 234 -0.56 12.76 14.08
N TYR A 235 -0.15 13.41 13.00
CA TYR A 235 -0.31 12.91 11.64
C TYR A 235 1.03 12.70 10.97
N LEU A 236 1.23 11.55 10.34
CA LEU A 236 2.30 11.32 9.38
C LEU A 236 1.77 11.59 7.97
N VAL A 237 2.43 12.46 7.26
CA VAL A 237 1.97 12.95 5.96
C VAL A 237 3.01 12.63 4.91
N ALA A 238 2.60 11.94 3.84
CA ALA A 238 3.49 11.53 2.76
C ALA A 238 3.92 12.69 1.82
N SER A 239 3.54 13.92 2.10
CA SER A 239 3.87 15.11 1.30
C SER A 239 4.37 16.24 2.19
N GLU A 240 5.56 16.78 1.90
CA GLU A 240 6.12 17.94 2.60
C GLU A 240 5.20 19.16 2.50
N MET A 241 4.69 19.44 1.30
CA MET A 241 3.80 20.57 1.08
C MET A 241 2.49 20.44 1.88
N LEU A 242 1.87 19.26 1.90
CA LEU A 242 0.66 19.04 2.68
C LEU A 242 0.96 19.12 4.19
N THR A 243 2.12 18.67 4.63
CA THR A 243 2.59 18.84 6.02
C THR A 243 2.64 20.31 6.40
N GLU A 244 3.24 21.17 5.59
CA GLU A 244 3.31 22.62 5.82
C GLU A 244 1.90 23.23 5.91
N VAL A 245 1.00 22.88 5.00
CA VAL A 245 -0.40 23.36 5.02
C VAL A 245 -1.11 22.95 6.30
N LEU A 246 -1.00 21.69 6.74
CA LEU A 246 -1.64 21.21 7.96
C LEU A 246 -1.06 21.86 9.21
N CYS A 247 0.26 22.04 9.28
CA CYS A 247 0.91 22.78 10.36
C CYS A 247 0.44 24.23 10.41
N GLY A 248 0.33 24.90 9.26
CA GLY A 248 -0.21 26.27 9.16
C GLY A 248 -1.66 26.39 9.63
N GLN A 249 -2.43 25.31 9.54
CA GLN A 249 -3.80 25.23 10.07
C GLN A 249 -3.85 24.78 11.55
N GLY A 250 -2.72 24.59 12.21
CA GLY A 250 -2.58 24.22 13.62
C GLY A 250 -2.80 22.73 13.91
N TYR A 251 -2.62 21.86 12.95
CA TYR A 251 -2.53 20.40 13.16
C TYR A 251 -1.10 19.99 13.52
N LYS A 252 -0.95 18.89 14.26
CA LYS A 252 0.35 18.27 14.52
C LYS A 252 0.67 17.31 13.38
N ALA A 253 1.35 17.81 12.36
CA ALA A 253 1.69 17.03 11.18
C ALA A 253 3.22 16.92 11.02
N TYR A 254 3.68 15.75 10.61
CA TYR A 254 5.08 15.41 10.41
C TYR A 254 5.23 14.79 9.02
N PHE A 255 6.18 15.28 8.24
CA PHE A 255 6.50 14.66 6.97
C PHE A 255 7.13 13.29 7.20
N MET A 256 6.63 12.27 6.49
CA MET A 256 7.19 10.93 6.45
C MET A 256 7.06 10.36 5.04
N PRO A 257 8.19 10.18 4.33
CA PRO A 257 8.14 9.62 2.98
C PRO A 257 7.56 8.20 3.02
N PRO A 258 6.72 7.83 2.04
CA PRO A 258 6.10 6.50 2.00
C PRO A 258 7.06 5.42 1.49
N MET A 259 8.30 5.77 1.21
CA MET A 259 9.33 4.87 0.72
C MET A 259 10.71 5.28 1.21
N VAL A 260 11.63 4.33 1.14
CA VAL A 260 13.05 4.53 1.40
C VAL A 260 13.81 4.21 0.11
N ILE A 261 14.65 5.13 -0.31
CA ILE A 261 15.50 4.95 -1.49
C ILE A 261 16.80 4.27 -1.09
N GLU A 262 17.17 3.25 -1.84
CA GLU A 262 18.49 2.61 -1.79
C GLU A 262 19.32 3.14 -2.96
N LYS A 263 20.60 3.39 -2.71
CA LYS A 263 21.52 3.76 -3.80
C LYS A 263 21.73 2.56 -4.71
N ASP A 264 21.58 2.77 -6.00
CA ASP A 264 21.82 1.76 -7.01
C ASP A 264 23.10 2.10 -7.80
N GLU A 265 23.96 1.12 -8.01
CA GLU A 265 25.21 1.29 -8.79
C GLU A 265 24.96 1.52 -10.28
N ARG A 266 23.73 1.21 -10.76
CA ARG A 266 23.30 1.41 -12.16
C ARG A 266 22.87 2.86 -12.46
N LEU A 267 23.09 3.78 -11.54
CA LEU A 267 22.73 5.17 -11.62
C LEU A 267 23.48 5.88 -12.79
N ILE A 268 22.74 6.58 -13.63
CA ILE A 268 23.29 7.38 -14.73
C ILE A 268 22.94 8.84 -14.52
N ILE A 269 23.96 9.70 -14.41
CA ILE A 269 23.82 11.13 -14.10
C ILE A 269 23.71 12.00 -15.36
N GLU A 270 24.34 11.58 -16.46
CA GLU A 270 24.38 12.33 -17.71
C GLU A 270 23.86 11.49 -18.87
N ARG A 271 23.02 12.07 -19.70
CA ARG A 271 22.41 11.40 -20.85
C ARG A 271 22.55 12.25 -22.11
N ASN A 272 22.85 11.57 -23.22
CA ASN A 272 22.96 12.20 -24.51
C ASN A 272 21.84 11.71 -25.43
N ASN A 273 21.11 12.66 -26.03
CA ASN A 273 20.03 12.37 -26.97
C ASN A 273 19.04 11.31 -26.44
N PRO A 274 18.33 11.54 -25.33
CA PRO A 274 17.43 10.56 -24.72
C PRO A 274 16.40 10.03 -25.71
N ARG A 275 16.26 8.70 -25.77
CA ARG A 275 15.36 8.01 -26.73
C ARG A 275 14.40 7.03 -26.09
N SER A 276 14.78 6.46 -24.95
CA SER A 276 13.99 5.44 -24.26
C SER A 276 13.32 6.02 -23.03
N TYR A 277 12.00 5.98 -23.02
CA TYR A 277 11.20 6.48 -21.92
C TYR A 277 10.41 5.37 -21.25
N CYS A 278 10.04 5.55 -20.00
CA CYS A 278 9.10 4.68 -19.33
C CYS A 278 7.93 5.46 -18.72
N TYR A 279 6.80 4.80 -18.66
CA TYR A 279 5.60 5.19 -17.93
C TYR A 279 5.30 4.09 -16.91
N VAL A 280 4.96 4.46 -15.67
CA VAL A 280 4.61 3.50 -14.61
C VAL A 280 3.29 3.90 -13.99
N GLY A 281 2.27 3.08 -14.19
CA GLY A 281 0.93 3.35 -13.66
C GLY A 281 -0.11 2.35 -14.12
N ASN A 282 -1.26 2.35 -13.43
CA ASN A 282 -2.44 1.59 -13.86
C ASN A 282 -3.26 2.39 -14.89
N MET A 283 -4.31 1.76 -15.45
CA MET A 283 -5.20 2.35 -16.46
C MET A 283 -6.28 3.27 -15.89
N THR A 284 -6.12 3.80 -14.68
CA THR A 284 -7.14 4.71 -14.13
C THR A 284 -7.12 6.05 -14.86
N GLU A 285 -8.30 6.70 -14.93
CA GLU A 285 -8.45 8.05 -15.49
C GLU A 285 -7.46 9.07 -14.86
N ASN A 286 -7.14 8.89 -13.58
CA ASN A 286 -6.17 9.72 -12.87
C ASN A 286 -4.76 9.68 -13.50
N LYS A 287 -4.36 8.53 -14.03
CA LYS A 287 -3.00 8.30 -14.59
C LYS A 287 -2.86 8.76 -16.04
N ARG A 288 -3.95 9.04 -16.74
CA ARG A 288 -4.02 9.57 -18.12
C ARG A 288 -3.09 8.85 -19.12
N LEU A 289 -3.11 7.51 -19.12
CA LEU A 289 -2.31 6.70 -20.05
C LEU A 289 -2.48 7.14 -21.52
N GLY A 290 -3.70 7.51 -21.91
CA GLY A 290 -4.01 7.98 -23.28
C GLY A 290 -3.14 9.16 -23.73
N PHE A 291 -2.77 10.09 -22.82
CA PHE A 291 -1.85 11.20 -23.13
C PHE A 291 -0.48 10.70 -23.62
N VAL A 292 0.06 9.70 -22.93
CA VAL A 292 1.37 9.12 -23.28
C VAL A 292 1.29 8.37 -24.61
N ILE A 293 0.24 7.58 -24.81
CA ILE A 293 0.04 6.83 -26.06
C ILE A 293 -0.10 7.79 -27.25
N GLU A 294 -0.93 8.83 -27.14
CA GLU A 294 -1.14 9.82 -28.20
C GLU A 294 0.14 10.59 -28.53
N THR A 295 0.91 11.00 -27.52
CA THR A 295 2.21 11.66 -27.68
C THR A 295 3.19 10.80 -28.49
N PHE A 296 3.42 9.55 -28.07
CA PHE A 296 4.38 8.69 -28.76
C PHE A 296 3.91 8.23 -30.12
N SER A 297 2.60 8.10 -30.34
CA SER A 297 2.03 7.87 -31.67
C SER A 297 2.29 9.06 -32.60
N SER A 298 2.17 10.28 -32.11
CA SER A 298 2.47 11.50 -32.87
C SER A 298 3.95 11.60 -33.19
N LEU A 299 4.84 11.32 -32.25
CA LEU A 299 6.29 11.31 -32.45
C LEU A 299 6.72 10.25 -33.48
N TYR A 300 6.08 9.07 -33.47
CA TYR A 300 6.29 8.03 -34.46
C TYR A 300 5.90 8.50 -35.87
N ASN A 301 4.74 9.16 -36.02
CA ASN A 301 4.30 9.71 -37.28
C ASN A 301 5.24 10.83 -37.80
N MET A 302 5.87 11.57 -36.90
CA MET A 302 6.91 12.57 -37.19
C MET A 302 8.27 11.93 -37.54
N LYS A 303 8.40 10.58 -37.47
CA LYS A 303 9.63 9.81 -37.70
C LYS A 303 10.75 10.15 -36.70
N LEU A 304 10.39 10.54 -35.49
CA LEU A 304 11.34 10.70 -34.41
C LEU A 304 11.64 9.32 -33.78
N ASP A 305 12.91 8.98 -33.67
CA ASP A 305 13.37 7.70 -33.15
C ASP A 305 13.39 7.70 -31.60
N VAL A 306 12.19 7.69 -31.01
CA VAL A 306 11.96 7.60 -29.57
C VAL A 306 10.94 6.52 -29.26
N GLU A 307 11.10 5.86 -28.11
CA GLU A 307 10.20 4.80 -27.65
C GLU A 307 9.75 5.00 -26.20
N VAL A 308 8.61 4.42 -25.87
CA VAL A 308 8.14 4.35 -24.47
C VAL A 308 7.75 2.91 -24.12
N THR A 309 8.11 2.50 -22.90
CA THR A 309 7.67 1.24 -22.30
C THR A 309 6.64 1.53 -21.19
N LEU A 310 5.46 0.92 -21.31
CA LEU A 310 4.36 1.06 -20.38
C LEU A 310 4.42 -0.06 -19.34
N TYR A 311 4.65 0.30 -18.08
CA TYR A 311 4.63 -0.62 -16.94
C TYR A 311 3.36 -0.43 -16.11
N GLY A 312 2.72 -1.54 -15.74
CA GLY A 312 1.43 -1.56 -15.07
C GLY A 312 0.25 -1.61 -16.06
N GLY A 313 -0.88 -2.07 -15.58
CA GLY A 313 -2.01 -2.37 -16.46
C GLY A 313 -1.90 -3.75 -17.10
N ASP A 314 -3.01 -4.21 -17.62
CA ASP A 314 -3.12 -5.46 -18.37
C ASP A 314 -2.95 -5.18 -19.86
N GLU A 315 -2.11 -5.98 -20.56
CA GLU A 315 -1.80 -5.74 -21.97
C GLU A 315 -3.05 -5.83 -22.85
N ASP A 316 -3.90 -6.84 -22.64
CA ASP A 316 -5.09 -7.04 -23.47
C ASP A 316 -6.07 -5.87 -23.28
N SER A 317 -6.25 -5.41 -22.03
CA SER A 317 -7.09 -4.24 -21.73
C SER A 317 -6.54 -2.95 -22.35
N ILE A 318 -5.22 -2.76 -22.36
CA ILE A 318 -4.59 -1.59 -23.01
C ILE A 318 -4.82 -1.64 -24.52
N ARG A 319 -4.66 -2.81 -25.15
CA ARG A 319 -4.87 -2.96 -26.60
C ARG A 319 -6.35 -2.85 -27.00
N GLU A 320 -7.27 -3.25 -26.13
CA GLU A 320 -8.71 -3.07 -26.34
C GLU A 320 -9.10 -1.58 -26.31
N GLU A 321 -8.61 -0.83 -25.31
CA GLU A 321 -8.86 0.60 -25.17
C GLU A 321 -8.14 1.45 -26.25
N PHE A 322 -6.94 1.03 -26.67
CA PHE A 322 -6.10 1.71 -27.65
C PHE A 322 -5.70 0.79 -28.81
N PRO A 323 -6.61 0.48 -29.76
CA PRO A 323 -6.34 -0.54 -30.79
C PRO A 323 -5.26 -0.16 -31.82
N ASN A 324 -4.90 1.13 -31.92
CA ASN A 324 -3.95 1.64 -32.93
C ASN A 324 -2.60 2.06 -32.30
N ILE A 325 -2.08 1.27 -31.36
CA ILE A 325 -0.77 1.53 -30.74
C ILE A 325 0.35 1.40 -31.80
N THR A 326 1.19 2.44 -31.88
CA THR A 326 2.34 2.46 -32.81
C THR A 326 3.51 1.60 -32.30
N PRO A 327 4.41 1.10 -33.21
CA PRO A 327 5.49 0.18 -32.87
C PRO A 327 6.50 0.68 -31.83
N ASN A 328 6.62 1.99 -31.66
CA ASN A 328 7.51 2.60 -30.65
C ASN A 328 6.93 2.61 -29.22
N ILE A 329 5.72 2.06 -29.01
CA ILE A 329 5.08 1.91 -27.71
C ILE A 329 5.09 0.42 -27.34
N LYS A 330 5.85 0.09 -26.31
CA LYS A 330 5.98 -1.27 -25.77
C LYS A 330 5.11 -1.41 -24.53
N ILE A 331 4.34 -2.50 -24.42
CA ILE A 331 3.54 -2.81 -23.24
C ILE A 331 4.24 -3.92 -22.48
N ALA A 332 4.77 -3.60 -21.30
CA ALA A 332 5.44 -4.57 -20.42
C ALA A 332 4.47 -5.17 -19.38
N GLY A 333 3.29 -4.56 -19.20
CA GLY A 333 2.35 -5.00 -18.19
C GLY A 333 2.86 -4.78 -16.76
N TYR A 334 2.32 -5.57 -15.84
CA TYR A 334 2.76 -5.53 -14.44
C TYR A 334 4.09 -6.25 -14.27
N VAL A 335 5.03 -5.61 -13.59
CA VAL A 335 6.32 -6.18 -13.19
C VAL A 335 6.56 -5.96 -11.70
N ASP A 336 7.26 -6.89 -11.05
CA ASP A 336 7.57 -6.77 -9.61
C ASP A 336 8.58 -5.65 -9.33
N GLU A 337 9.54 -5.44 -10.26
CA GLU A 337 10.54 -4.39 -10.22
C GLU A 337 10.62 -3.72 -11.60
N VAL A 338 10.39 -2.42 -11.65
CA VAL A 338 10.53 -1.63 -12.89
C VAL A 338 11.99 -1.44 -13.20
N PRO A 339 12.47 -1.84 -14.39
CA PRO A 339 13.89 -1.73 -14.76
C PRO A 339 14.24 -0.30 -15.21
N TYR A 340 14.16 0.68 -14.31
CA TYR A 340 14.41 2.09 -14.58
C TYR A 340 15.76 2.34 -15.27
N TRP A 341 16.79 1.58 -14.91
CA TRP A 341 18.16 1.69 -15.49
C TRP A 341 18.24 1.40 -17.01
N LYS A 342 17.18 0.87 -17.62
CA LYS A 342 17.09 0.63 -19.07
C LYS A 342 16.52 1.81 -19.85
N HIS A 343 16.11 2.86 -19.16
CA HIS A 343 15.44 4.00 -19.75
C HIS A 343 16.21 5.30 -19.53
N ASP A 344 16.00 6.25 -20.42
CA ASP A 344 16.59 7.60 -20.32
C ASP A 344 15.68 8.54 -19.53
N GLY A 345 14.38 8.39 -19.69
CA GLY A 345 13.40 9.27 -19.08
C GLY A 345 12.20 8.55 -18.51
N TYR A 346 11.53 9.23 -17.58
CA TYR A 346 10.27 8.83 -16.97
C TYR A 346 9.20 9.87 -17.25
N ILE A 347 8.00 9.41 -17.63
CA ILE A 347 6.87 10.28 -17.92
C ILE A 347 5.73 9.97 -16.96
N SER A 348 5.20 11.04 -16.32
CA SER A 348 3.97 10.94 -15.54
C SER A 348 2.95 11.97 -16.00
N ALA A 349 1.83 11.48 -16.52
CA ALA A 349 0.70 12.29 -16.91
C ALA A 349 -0.39 12.41 -15.82
N SER A 350 -0.14 11.95 -14.60
CA SER A 350 -1.11 11.89 -13.51
C SER A 350 -1.74 13.25 -13.20
N LYS A 351 -3.05 13.23 -12.89
CA LYS A 351 -3.80 14.42 -12.43
C LYS A 351 -3.61 14.70 -10.95
N ARG A 352 -3.36 13.67 -10.14
CA ARG A 352 -3.28 13.75 -8.67
C ARG A 352 -2.33 12.71 -8.11
N GLU A 353 -1.30 13.18 -7.44
CA GLU A 353 -0.37 12.38 -6.64
C GLU A 353 -0.16 13.07 -5.29
N LEU A 354 0.07 12.29 -4.24
CA LEU A 354 0.50 12.85 -2.95
C LEU A 354 2.03 12.89 -2.85
N PHE A 355 2.68 11.81 -3.29
CA PHE A 355 4.14 11.65 -3.25
C PHE A 355 4.71 11.19 -4.60
N ALA A 356 3.91 10.59 -5.49
CA ALA A 356 4.35 10.06 -6.79
C ALA A 356 5.53 9.06 -6.67
N ASN A 357 5.33 7.93 -5.97
CA ASN A 357 6.37 6.93 -5.70
C ASN A 357 7.19 6.56 -6.94
N ALA A 358 6.54 6.23 -8.06
CA ALA A 358 7.22 5.85 -9.30
C ALA A 358 8.11 6.98 -9.86
N CYS A 359 7.73 8.23 -9.63
CA CYS A 359 8.55 9.38 -10.00
C CYS A 359 9.82 9.45 -9.14
N VAL A 360 9.69 9.26 -7.83
CA VAL A 360 10.83 9.27 -6.89
C VAL A 360 11.76 8.08 -7.15
N GLU A 361 11.20 6.90 -7.45
CA GLU A 361 11.99 5.75 -7.91
C GLU A 361 12.77 6.06 -9.19
N ALA A 362 12.10 6.61 -10.20
CA ALA A 362 12.77 6.99 -11.46
C ALA A 362 13.89 8.02 -11.23
N MET A 363 13.65 9.02 -10.38
CA MET A 363 14.67 10.00 -9.98
C MET A 363 15.88 9.34 -9.33
N SER A 364 15.68 8.30 -8.51
CA SER A 364 16.78 7.62 -7.83
C SER A 364 17.71 6.85 -8.77
N PHE A 365 17.23 6.51 -9.97
CA PHE A 365 18.04 5.95 -11.07
C PHE A 365 18.58 7.02 -12.02
N GLY A 366 18.37 8.30 -11.75
CA GLY A 366 18.82 9.41 -12.57
C GLY A 366 18.07 9.51 -13.91
N LEU A 367 16.78 9.15 -13.97
CA LEU A 367 15.98 9.37 -15.16
C LEU A 367 15.60 10.84 -15.29
N ILE A 368 15.54 11.32 -16.54
CA ILE A 368 14.95 12.62 -16.85
C ILE A 368 13.45 12.52 -16.58
N CYS A 369 12.94 13.33 -15.65
CA CYS A 369 11.53 13.31 -15.29
C CYS A 369 10.74 14.36 -16.06
N ILE A 370 9.71 13.92 -16.81
CA ILE A 370 8.78 14.76 -17.57
C ILE A 370 7.41 14.56 -16.94
N LEU A 371 6.89 15.58 -16.28
CA LEU A 371 5.78 15.46 -15.34
C LEU A 371 4.65 16.42 -15.71
N SER A 372 3.41 15.96 -15.52
CA SER A 372 2.23 16.83 -15.72
C SER A 372 2.21 18.00 -14.74
N ASN A 373 2.05 19.22 -15.24
CA ASN A 373 1.93 20.44 -14.46
C ASN A 373 0.58 20.56 -13.69
N VAL A 374 -0.39 19.71 -13.98
CA VAL A 374 -1.69 19.69 -13.27
C VAL A 374 -1.53 19.17 -11.83
N ASP A 375 -0.57 18.29 -11.61
CA ASP A 375 -0.37 17.62 -10.32
C ASP A 375 0.46 18.45 -9.34
N ILE A 376 0.03 18.48 -8.08
CA ILE A 376 0.66 19.29 -7.04
C ILE A 376 2.04 18.73 -6.62
N ALA A 377 2.17 17.39 -6.52
CA ALA A 377 3.45 16.78 -6.16
C ALA A 377 4.49 17.00 -7.28
N HIS A 378 4.07 16.89 -8.54
CA HIS A 378 4.92 17.16 -9.70
C HIS A 378 5.44 18.60 -9.71
N ARG A 379 4.55 19.59 -9.50
CA ARG A 379 4.94 21.01 -9.38
C ARG A 379 5.88 21.25 -8.21
N TYR A 380 5.65 20.60 -7.08
CA TYR A 380 6.53 20.70 -5.93
C TYR A 380 7.94 20.20 -6.27
N TYR A 381 8.04 19.03 -6.95
CA TYR A 381 9.33 18.49 -7.36
C TYR A 381 10.05 19.40 -8.36
N ALA A 382 9.35 19.89 -9.37
CA ALA A 382 9.91 20.81 -10.35
C ALA A 382 10.35 22.17 -9.74
N HIS A 383 9.63 22.66 -8.73
CA HIS A 383 10.02 23.87 -8.00
C HIS A 383 11.34 23.68 -7.21
N LYS A 384 11.57 22.48 -6.70
CA LYS A 384 12.76 22.13 -5.92
C LYS A 384 13.93 21.65 -6.77
N ASN A 385 13.71 21.37 -8.05
CA ASN A 385 14.65 20.66 -8.91
C ASN A 385 14.50 21.11 -10.37
N LYS A 386 15.55 21.72 -10.92
CA LYS A 386 15.55 22.28 -12.26
C LYS A 386 15.70 21.24 -13.38
N ASP A 387 16.11 20.03 -13.04
CA ASP A 387 16.27 18.93 -14.00
C ASP A 387 14.93 18.25 -14.33
N ILE A 388 13.80 18.76 -13.80
CA ILE A 388 12.45 18.25 -14.05
C ILE A 388 11.74 19.12 -15.06
N PHE A 389 11.17 18.48 -16.10
CA PHE A 389 10.38 19.14 -17.12
C PHE A 389 8.88 19.03 -16.80
N LEU A 390 8.14 20.13 -16.95
CA LEU A 390 6.69 20.12 -16.81
C LEU A 390 6.00 20.25 -18.16
N PHE A 391 4.78 19.71 -18.27
CA PHE A 391 3.92 19.88 -19.43
C PHE A 391 2.46 20.03 -19.01
N ASP A 392 1.70 20.83 -19.73
CA ASP A 392 0.26 21.04 -19.53
C ASP A 392 -0.60 20.19 -20.49
N ASP A 393 -0.15 20.04 -21.74
CA ASP A 393 -0.84 19.32 -22.79
C ASP A 393 0.09 18.40 -23.62
N ILE A 394 -0.48 17.76 -24.64
CA ILE A 394 0.22 16.81 -25.50
C ILE A 394 1.27 17.52 -26.38
N ASP A 395 0.98 18.71 -26.86
CA ASP A 395 1.88 19.47 -27.73
C ASP A 395 3.15 19.88 -26.97
N GLU A 396 3.00 20.36 -25.73
CA GLU A 396 4.12 20.65 -24.87
C GLU A 396 4.95 19.40 -24.52
N LEU A 397 4.29 18.26 -24.26
CA LEU A 397 4.99 17.01 -24.00
C LEU A 397 5.80 16.57 -25.25
N ILE A 398 5.23 16.72 -26.45
CA ILE A 398 5.94 16.47 -27.72
C ILE A 398 7.16 17.39 -27.84
N ASP A 399 7.01 18.68 -27.55
CA ASP A 399 8.09 19.65 -27.68
C ASP A 399 9.21 19.41 -26.67
N VAL A 400 8.89 19.03 -25.42
CA VAL A 400 9.89 18.62 -24.43
C VAL A 400 10.67 17.40 -24.90
N ILE A 401 10.00 16.35 -25.42
CA ILE A 401 10.68 15.15 -25.92
C ILE A 401 11.54 15.48 -27.14
N LYS A 402 11.10 16.33 -28.07
CA LYS A 402 11.93 16.80 -29.20
C LYS A 402 13.17 17.57 -28.72
N TYR A 403 12.99 18.50 -27.78
CA TYR A 403 14.10 19.23 -27.18
C TYR A 403 15.14 18.28 -26.60
N LEU A 404 14.72 17.32 -25.80
CA LEU A 404 15.60 16.32 -25.20
C LEU A 404 16.28 15.41 -26.23
N PHE A 405 15.56 15.01 -27.29
CA PHE A 405 16.10 14.19 -28.37
C PHE A 405 17.31 14.84 -29.08
N TYR A 406 17.32 16.16 -29.20
CA TYR A 406 18.41 16.91 -29.79
C TYR A 406 19.42 17.46 -28.76
N SER A 407 19.18 17.23 -27.47
CA SER A 407 20.05 17.75 -26.40
C SER A 407 21.23 16.82 -26.14
N GLU A 408 22.42 17.41 -26.03
CA GLU A 408 23.63 16.75 -25.53
C GLU A 408 23.83 17.10 -24.04
N ASN A 409 24.34 16.15 -23.26
CA ASN A 409 24.72 16.35 -21.86
C ASN A 409 23.57 16.81 -20.93
N VAL A 410 22.41 16.12 -21.01
CA VAL A 410 21.31 16.35 -20.06
C VAL A 410 21.71 15.78 -18.70
N SER A 411 21.94 16.64 -17.73
CA SER A 411 22.29 16.25 -16.37
C SER A 411 21.04 16.01 -15.52
N THR A 412 21.12 15.02 -14.65
CA THR A 412 20.08 14.70 -13.64
C THR A 412 20.66 14.77 -12.21
N ARG A 413 21.75 15.49 -12.02
CA ARG A 413 22.45 15.57 -10.74
C ARG A 413 21.59 16.21 -9.64
N GLU A 414 20.90 17.32 -9.94
CA GLU A 414 20.01 17.97 -8.96
C GLU A 414 18.86 17.02 -8.55
N THR A 415 18.35 16.21 -9.50
CA THR A 415 17.32 15.20 -9.23
C THR A 415 17.80 14.15 -8.24
N ILE A 416 19.01 13.64 -8.44
CA ILE A 416 19.62 12.61 -7.59
C ILE A 416 19.90 13.16 -6.18
N ASP A 417 20.48 14.35 -6.11
CA ASP A 417 20.76 15.03 -4.84
C ASP A 417 19.45 15.29 -4.05
N PHE A 418 18.40 15.70 -4.76
CA PHE A 418 17.08 15.91 -4.18
C PHE A 418 16.47 14.63 -3.57
N VAL A 419 16.50 13.49 -4.28
CA VAL A 419 15.93 12.25 -3.76
C VAL A 419 16.81 11.57 -2.73
N GLY A 420 18.09 11.94 -2.63
CA GLY A 420 19.01 11.46 -1.60
C GLY A 420 18.49 11.66 -0.17
N LYS A 421 17.63 12.66 0.07
CA LYS A 421 16.96 12.88 1.36
C LYS A 421 16.02 11.76 1.77
N TYR A 422 15.58 10.92 0.83
CA TYR A 422 14.74 9.74 1.08
C TYR A 422 15.58 8.46 1.31
N GLY A 423 16.91 8.56 1.37
CA GLY A 423 17.78 7.47 1.79
C GLY A 423 17.51 7.04 3.23
N ILE A 424 17.79 5.76 3.56
CA ILE A 424 17.45 5.17 4.87
C ILE A 424 18.00 5.98 6.04
N GLU A 425 19.23 6.45 5.95
CA GLU A 425 19.89 7.23 7.00
C GLU A 425 19.14 8.53 7.32
N ASN A 426 18.71 9.27 6.28
CA ASN A 426 17.98 10.52 6.43
C ASN A 426 16.55 10.29 6.95
N VAL A 427 15.86 9.25 6.44
CA VAL A 427 14.51 8.93 6.87
C VAL A 427 14.48 8.45 8.31
N VAL A 428 15.50 7.71 8.76
CA VAL A 428 15.66 7.29 10.16
C VAL A 428 15.80 8.50 11.10
N GLU A 429 16.50 9.54 10.70
CA GLU A 429 16.58 10.76 11.52
C GLU A 429 15.22 11.46 11.66
N LEU A 430 14.38 11.47 10.61
CA LEU A 430 12.99 11.93 10.72
C LEU A 430 12.20 11.09 11.72
N PHE A 431 12.44 9.77 11.75
CA PHE A 431 11.76 8.85 12.66
C PHE A 431 12.15 9.03 14.13
N LYS A 432 13.41 9.43 14.39
CA LYS A 432 13.91 9.64 15.76
C LYS A 432 13.30 10.87 16.45
N VAL A 433 12.76 11.82 15.69
CA VAL A 433 12.07 13.01 16.25
C VAL A 433 10.58 12.79 16.50
N LEU A 434 10.01 11.65 16.10
CA LEU A 434 8.63 11.24 16.42
C LEU A 434 8.53 10.71 17.86
#